data_bb79c4cf2c178886f6e6ec599d48010b
#
_entry.id   bb79c4cf2c178886f6e6ec599d48010b
#
_cell.length_a   1.000
_cell.length_b   1.000
_cell.length_c   1.000
_cell.angle_alpha   90.00
_cell.angle_beta   90.00
_cell.angle_gamma   90.00
#
_symmetry.space_group_name_H-M   'P 1'
#
loop_
_entity.id
_entity.type
_entity.pdbx_description
1 polymer ?
#
loop_
_entity_poly.entity_id
_entity_poly.type
_entity_poly.pdbx_seq_one_letter_code
_entity_poly.pdbx_strand_id
1 'polypeptide(L)'
;PYDAGTFDWVICNHVLEHVPDDAAAMRGICRVLKTGGRAVLQTPFAKRLEATCENDDGVVTESARREFYGQEDHVRLYGADIFSRISAAGLELRMADHGECLPSVDAAECGVNREEPFFLCVKP
;
A
#
# COMPACT_ATOMS: atom_id res chain seq x y z
N PRO A 1 12.00 0.33 -16.71
CA PRO A 1 12.17 -0.02 -18.12
C PRO A 1 10.95 -0.68 -18.75
N TYR A 2 9.76 -0.65 -18.11
CA TYR A 2 8.49 -1.03 -18.75
C TYR A 2 7.84 0.19 -19.38
N ASP A 3 7.19 0.00 -20.55
CA ASP A 3 6.43 1.05 -21.19
C ASP A 3 5.14 1.38 -20.41
N ALA A 4 4.57 2.56 -20.66
CA ALA A 4 3.28 2.93 -20.10
C ALA A 4 2.18 2.00 -20.65
N GLY A 5 1.20 1.67 -19.81
CA GLY A 5 0.06 0.86 -20.23
C GLY A 5 0.42 -0.58 -20.61
N THR A 6 1.40 -1.17 -19.96
CA THR A 6 1.87 -2.54 -20.22
C THR A 6 1.02 -3.59 -19.52
N PHE A 7 0.66 -3.35 -18.25
CA PHE A 7 0.10 -4.38 -17.38
C PHE A 7 -1.40 -4.22 -17.16
N ASP A 8 -2.10 -5.32 -17.08
CA ASP A 8 -3.49 -5.39 -16.64
C ASP A 8 -3.58 -5.42 -15.11
N TRP A 9 -2.56 -6.02 -14.45
CA TRP A 9 -2.45 -6.13 -13.00
C TRP A 9 -1.04 -5.82 -12.51
N VAL A 10 -0.97 -5.15 -11.35
CA VAL A 10 0.26 -4.99 -10.54
C VAL A 10 -0.06 -5.40 -9.11
N ILE A 11 0.81 -6.20 -8.51
CA ILE A 11 0.72 -6.58 -7.11
C ILE A 11 1.95 -6.01 -6.39
N CYS A 12 1.70 -5.19 -5.38
CA CYS A 12 2.71 -4.53 -4.57
C CYS A 12 2.31 -4.67 -3.09
N ASN A 13 2.66 -5.81 -2.50
CA ASN A 13 2.32 -6.15 -1.12
C ASN A 13 3.54 -5.97 -0.24
N HIS A 14 3.40 -5.21 0.84
CA HIS A 14 4.47 -4.96 1.82
C HIS A 14 5.77 -4.50 1.16
N VAL A 15 5.67 -3.46 0.32
CA VAL A 15 6.80 -2.86 -0.40
C VAL A 15 6.89 -1.35 -0.14
N LEU A 16 5.76 -0.65 -0.14
CA LEU A 16 5.74 0.82 -0.12
C LEU A 16 6.31 1.39 1.19
N GLU A 17 6.19 0.68 2.30
CA GLU A 17 6.76 1.04 3.59
C GLU A 17 8.30 1.03 3.61
N HIS A 18 8.93 0.35 2.67
CA HIS A 18 10.38 0.26 2.52
C HIS A 18 10.95 1.22 1.46
N VAL A 19 10.08 1.81 0.62
CA VAL A 19 10.52 2.63 -0.52
C VAL A 19 10.67 4.09 -0.11
N PRO A 20 11.86 4.72 -0.26
CA PRO A 20 12.08 6.11 0.16
C PRO A 20 11.13 7.12 -0.50
N ASP A 21 10.82 6.97 -1.79
CA ASP A 21 9.87 7.82 -2.53
C ASP A 21 8.65 6.97 -2.96
N ASP A 22 7.70 6.81 -2.05
CA ASP A 22 6.47 6.06 -2.28
C ASP A 22 5.58 6.74 -3.33
N ALA A 23 5.58 8.06 -3.37
CA ALA A 23 4.81 8.81 -4.37
C ALA A 23 5.32 8.54 -5.79
N ALA A 24 6.64 8.50 -6.00
CA ALA A 24 7.20 8.11 -7.30
C ALA A 24 6.91 6.64 -7.63
N ALA A 25 6.96 5.74 -6.64
CA ALA A 25 6.62 4.34 -6.83
C ALA A 25 5.15 4.17 -7.26
N MET A 26 4.22 4.80 -6.56
CA MET A 26 2.79 4.74 -6.88
C MET A 26 2.47 5.36 -8.26
N ARG A 27 3.09 6.50 -8.60
CA ARG A 27 2.99 7.07 -9.97
C ARG A 27 3.56 6.13 -11.02
N GLY A 28 4.67 5.44 -10.71
CA GLY A 28 5.26 4.42 -11.58
C GLY A 28 4.31 3.25 -11.83
N ILE A 29 3.64 2.77 -10.78
CA ILE A 29 2.61 1.73 -10.87
C ILE A 29 1.44 2.20 -11.76
N CYS A 30 0.91 3.40 -11.50
CA CYS A 30 -0.16 3.98 -12.32
C CYS A 30 0.27 4.10 -13.79
N ARG A 31 1.50 4.53 -14.06
CA ARG A 31 2.01 4.68 -15.43
C ARG A 31 2.03 3.37 -16.20
N VAL A 32 2.51 2.29 -15.58
CA VAL A 32 2.66 1.00 -16.26
C VAL A 32 1.36 0.21 -16.39
N LEU A 33 0.33 0.54 -15.61
CA LEU A 33 -1.01 -0.03 -15.76
C LEU A 33 -1.68 0.49 -17.03
N LYS A 34 -2.42 -0.38 -17.70
CA LYS A 34 -3.39 0.00 -18.72
C LYS A 34 -4.54 0.79 -18.11
N THR A 35 -5.25 1.60 -18.90
CA THR A 35 -6.55 2.15 -18.51
C THR A 35 -7.50 1.01 -18.13
N GLY A 36 -8.19 1.12 -16.99
CA GLY A 36 -8.98 0.03 -16.39
C GLY A 36 -8.14 -1.05 -15.71
N GLY A 37 -6.82 -0.98 -15.79
CA GLY A 37 -5.91 -1.90 -15.10
C GLY A 37 -5.98 -1.72 -13.57
N ARG A 38 -5.59 -2.75 -12.85
CA ARG A 38 -5.77 -2.85 -11.40
C ARG A 38 -4.44 -3.03 -10.68
N ALA A 39 -4.35 -2.47 -9.47
CA ALA A 39 -3.23 -2.73 -8.58
C ALA A 39 -3.73 -3.15 -7.19
N VAL A 40 -3.01 -4.09 -6.59
CA VAL A 40 -3.12 -4.38 -5.15
C VAL A 40 -1.95 -3.69 -4.48
N LEU A 41 -2.22 -2.72 -3.61
CA LEU A 41 -1.21 -1.91 -2.91
C LEU A 41 -1.30 -2.15 -1.41
N GLN A 42 -1.19 -3.40 -0.98
CA GLN A 42 -1.29 -3.74 0.42
C GLN A 42 -0.06 -3.28 1.19
N THR A 43 -0.27 -2.51 2.25
CA THR A 43 0.77 -2.07 3.17
C THR A 43 0.17 -1.92 4.57
N PRO A 44 0.94 -2.16 5.63
CA PRO A 44 0.49 -1.89 6.99
C PRO A 44 0.20 -0.39 7.16
N PHE A 45 -0.91 -0.07 7.81
CA PHE A 45 -1.18 1.30 8.22
C PHE A 45 -1.85 1.35 9.60
N ALA A 46 -1.57 2.41 10.34
CA ALA A 46 -2.13 2.63 11.66
C ALA A 46 -3.44 3.42 11.54
N LYS A 47 -4.57 2.75 11.68
CA LYS A 47 -5.93 3.36 11.55
C LYS A 47 -6.16 4.59 12.45
N ARG A 48 -5.39 4.73 13.54
CA ARG A 48 -5.51 5.84 14.51
C ARG A 48 -4.62 7.03 14.16
N LEU A 49 -3.70 6.89 13.21
CA LEU A 49 -2.88 7.98 12.71
C LEU A 49 -3.58 8.65 11.53
N GLU A 50 -3.74 9.97 11.62
CA GLU A 50 -4.27 10.76 10.50
C GLU A 50 -3.24 10.95 9.40
N ALA A 51 -1.98 11.15 9.78
CA ALA A 51 -0.86 11.37 8.88
C ALA A 51 0.21 10.30 9.06
N THR A 52 0.87 9.95 7.97
CA THR A 52 2.01 9.04 7.91
C THR A 52 3.18 9.61 8.71
N CYS A 53 3.75 8.79 9.59
CA CYS A 53 5.02 9.08 10.26
C CYS A 53 6.17 8.68 9.34
N GLU A 54 6.97 9.64 8.91
CA GLU A 54 8.14 9.44 8.07
C GLU A 54 9.12 10.62 8.24
N ASN A 55 10.40 10.40 7.97
CA ASN A 55 11.45 11.41 8.09
C ASN A 55 11.52 12.05 9.48
N ASP A 56 11.15 11.31 10.52
CA ASP A 56 11.14 11.81 11.88
C ASP A 56 12.57 12.01 12.39
N ASP A 57 12.83 13.17 12.99
CA ASP A 57 14.13 13.50 13.57
C ASP A 57 14.50 12.47 14.64
N GLY A 58 15.67 11.82 14.46
CA GLY A 58 16.18 10.81 15.40
C GLY A 58 15.80 9.36 15.08
N VAL A 59 14.91 9.09 14.12
CA VAL A 59 14.57 7.72 13.68
C VAL A 59 15.52 7.25 12.58
N VAL A 60 16.83 7.22 12.91
CA VAL A 60 17.89 6.89 11.95
C VAL A 60 18.51 5.50 12.19
N THR A 61 18.30 4.89 13.36
CA THR A 61 18.83 3.57 13.69
C THR A 61 17.80 2.48 13.45
N GLU A 62 18.27 1.24 13.20
CA GLU A 62 17.40 0.07 13.08
C GLU A 62 16.49 -0.12 14.29
N SER A 63 17.02 0.08 15.50
CA SER A 63 16.24 0.00 16.74
C SER A 63 15.14 1.05 16.81
N ALA A 64 15.44 2.31 16.45
CA ALA A 64 14.44 3.36 16.40
C ALA A 64 13.37 3.08 15.33
N ARG A 65 13.76 2.64 14.14
CA ARG A 65 12.78 2.26 13.09
C ARG A 65 11.87 1.13 13.54
N ARG A 66 12.41 0.10 14.17
CA ARG A 66 11.61 -1.00 14.73
C ARG A 66 10.60 -0.52 15.76
N GLU A 67 10.99 0.41 16.61
CA GLU A 67 10.11 0.98 17.62
C GLU A 67 9.02 1.89 17.01
N PHE A 68 9.38 2.78 16.10
CA PHE A 68 8.46 3.78 15.53
C PHE A 68 7.69 3.31 14.31
N TYR A 69 8.30 2.49 13.45
CA TYR A 69 7.70 2.06 12.19
C TYR A 69 7.34 0.56 12.16
N GLY A 70 7.66 -0.18 13.23
CA GLY A 70 7.32 -1.59 13.38
C GLY A 70 8.38 -2.58 12.91
N GLN A 71 9.28 -2.18 11.98
CA GLN A 71 10.41 -2.99 11.52
C GLN A 71 11.64 -2.11 11.28
N GLU A 72 12.82 -2.73 11.33
CA GLU A 72 14.12 -2.05 11.21
C GLU A 72 14.41 -1.46 9.83
N ASP A 73 13.80 -2.00 8.79
CA ASP A 73 13.95 -1.61 7.39
C ASP A 73 12.76 -0.79 6.85
N HIS A 74 11.74 -0.55 7.68
CA HIS A 74 10.69 0.39 7.35
C HIS A 74 11.24 1.82 7.38
N VAL A 75 10.84 2.63 6.40
CA VAL A 75 11.16 4.05 6.33
C VAL A 75 9.97 4.93 6.71
N ARG A 76 8.80 4.31 6.95
CA ARG A 76 7.58 4.96 7.41
C ARG A 76 6.61 4.01 8.08
N LEU A 77 5.69 4.62 8.84
CA LEU A 77 4.45 4.00 9.29
C LEU A 77 3.30 4.81 8.70
N TYR A 78 2.53 4.22 7.81
CA TYR A 78 1.40 4.88 7.17
C TYR A 78 0.28 5.21 8.15
N GLY A 79 -0.28 6.40 8.00
CA GLY A 79 -1.55 6.82 8.58
C GLY A 79 -2.69 6.73 7.57
N ALA A 80 -3.84 7.29 7.91
CA ALA A 80 -5.03 7.33 7.04
C ALA A 80 -4.80 8.13 5.74
N ASP A 81 -3.79 8.99 5.70
CA ASP A 81 -3.38 9.73 4.51
C ASP A 81 -2.86 8.85 3.36
N ILE A 82 -2.58 7.56 3.60
CA ILE A 82 -2.24 6.59 2.52
C ILE A 82 -3.29 6.62 1.41
N PHE A 83 -4.57 6.81 1.75
CA PHE A 83 -5.65 6.86 0.77
C PHE A 83 -5.55 8.08 -0.15
N SER A 84 -5.21 9.23 0.40
CA SER A 84 -4.98 10.44 -0.39
C SER A 84 -3.69 10.37 -1.21
N ARG A 85 -2.65 9.70 -0.72
CA ARG A 85 -1.40 9.46 -1.46
C ARG A 85 -1.64 8.60 -2.70
N ILE A 86 -2.42 7.52 -2.56
CA ILE A 86 -2.81 6.65 -3.67
C ILE A 86 -3.60 7.45 -4.72
N SER A 87 -4.58 8.25 -4.27
CA SER A 87 -5.38 9.08 -5.17
C SER A 87 -4.55 10.15 -5.89
N ALA A 88 -3.60 10.76 -5.19
CA ALA A 88 -2.66 11.74 -5.77
C ALA A 88 -1.73 11.12 -6.83
N ALA A 89 -1.50 9.82 -6.78
CA ALA A 89 -0.75 9.09 -7.81
C ALA A 89 -1.57 8.77 -9.08
N GLY A 90 -2.85 9.13 -9.11
CA GLY A 90 -3.75 8.90 -10.23
C GLY A 90 -4.48 7.55 -10.22
N LEU A 91 -4.56 6.91 -9.06
CA LEU A 91 -5.26 5.65 -8.86
C LEU A 91 -6.55 5.87 -8.06
N GLU A 92 -7.62 5.22 -8.48
CA GLU A 92 -8.86 5.17 -7.70
C GLU A 92 -8.78 3.99 -6.73
N LEU A 93 -8.81 4.28 -5.43
CA LEU A 93 -8.87 3.25 -4.42
C LEU A 93 -10.30 2.72 -4.29
N ARG A 94 -10.43 1.41 -4.40
CA ARG A 94 -11.63 0.65 -4.05
C ARG A 94 -11.27 -0.24 -2.87
N MET A 95 -11.59 0.21 -1.66
CA MET A 95 -11.47 -0.63 -0.49
C MET A 95 -12.56 -1.71 -0.54
N ALA A 96 -12.15 -2.93 -0.30
CA ALA A 96 -13.06 -4.05 -0.20
C ALA A 96 -12.77 -4.83 1.07
N ASP A 97 -13.83 -5.38 1.66
CA ASP A 97 -13.70 -6.39 2.71
C ASP A 97 -13.26 -7.71 2.08
N HIS A 98 -12.35 -8.43 2.73
CA HIS A 98 -11.92 -9.74 2.24
C HIS A 98 -13.09 -10.72 2.09
N GLY A 99 -14.09 -10.63 2.98
CA GLY A 99 -15.29 -11.45 2.90
C GLY A 99 -16.14 -11.15 1.67
N GLU A 100 -16.19 -9.89 1.23
CA GLU A 100 -16.89 -9.49 0.00
C GLU A 100 -16.14 -9.96 -1.26
N CYS A 101 -14.79 -9.83 -1.24
CA CYS A 101 -13.96 -10.24 -2.36
C CYS A 101 -13.86 -11.76 -2.51
N LEU A 102 -13.85 -12.49 -1.41
CA LEU A 102 -13.57 -13.92 -1.35
C LEU A 102 -14.60 -14.65 -0.46
N PRO A 103 -15.90 -14.61 -0.78
CA PRO A 103 -16.94 -15.11 0.11
C PRO A 103 -16.91 -16.63 0.33
N SER A 104 -16.28 -17.38 -0.58
CA SER A 104 -16.17 -18.85 -0.52
C SER A 104 -14.84 -19.34 0.06
N VAL A 105 -13.94 -18.43 0.46
CA VAL A 105 -12.61 -18.79 1.00
C VAL A 105 -12.66 -18.84 2.51
N ASP A 106 -12.20 -19.95 3.10
CA ASP A 106 -11.95 -20.02 4.53
C ASP A 106 -10.76 -19.14 4.89
N ALA A 107 -11.04 -18.05 5.59
CA ALA A 107 -10.02 -17.07 5.96
C ALA A 107 -8.95 -17.65 6.87
N ALA A 108 -9.32 -18.58 7.77
CA ALA A 108 -8.37 -19.20 8.70
C ALA A 108 -7.43 -20.18 7.96
N GLU A 109 -7.98 -20.96 7.02
CA GLU A 109 -7.21 -21.91 6.21
C GLU A 109 -6.23 -21.19 5.27
N CYS A 110 -6.64 -20.04 4.73
CA CYS A 110 -5.83 -19.25 3.79
C CYS A 110 -4.97 -18.17 4.46
N GLY A 111 -5.00 -18.04 5.78
CA GLY A 111 -4.23 -17.03 6.51
C GLY A 111 -4.71 -15.59 6.27
N VAL A 112 -5.98 -15.41 5.90
CA VAL A 112 -6.56 -14.08 5.63
C VAL A 112 -6.90 -13.38 6.94
N ASN A 113 -6.34 -12.19 7.17
CA ASN A 113 -6.75 -11.32 8.25
C ASN A 113 -8.00 -10.52 7.83
N ARG A 114 -9.18 -10.90 8.33
CA ARG A 114 -10.45 -10.24 8.00
C ARG A 114 -10.56 -8.79 8.49
N GLU A 115 -9.73 -8.40 9.46
CA GLU A 115 -9.73 -7.04 10.00
C GLU A 115 -8.89 -6.05 9.15
N GLU A 116 -8.05 -6.57 8.26
CA GLU A 116 -7.30 -5.75 7.32
C GLU A 116 -8.16 -5.42 6.09
N PRO A 117 -8.29 -4.15 5.73
CA PRO A 117 -8.93 -3.78 4.48
C PRO A 117 -8.05 -4.18 3.29
N PHE A 118 -8.69 -4.60 2.21
CA PHE A 118 -8.01 -4.94 0.97
C PHE A 118 -7.92 -3.71 0.06
N PHE A 119 -6.69 -3.30 -0.28
CA PHE A 119 -6.45 -2.11 -1.10
C PHE A 119 -6.43 -2.47 -2.58
N LEU A 120 -7.58 -2.50 -3.19
CA LEU A 120 -7.72 -2.62 -4.63
C LEU A 120 -7.77 -1.23 -5.26
N CYS A 121 -6.83 -0.95 -6.15
CA CYS A 121 -6.76 0.31 -6.88
C CYS A 121 -7.04 0.08 -8.37
N VAL A 122 -7.65 1.05 -9.01
CA VAL A 122 -7.95 1.02 -10.45
C VAL A 122 -7.35 2.27 -11.10
N LYS A 123 -6.71 2.11 -12.25
CA LYS A 123 -6.34 3.23 -13.09
C LYS A 123 -7.56 3.63 -13.93
N PRO A 124 -8.08 4.86 -13.80
CA PRO A 124 -9.21 5.34 -14.59
C PRO A 124 -8.90 5.45 -16.09
#